data_c264efb1a10151539f08be2a83791f90
#
_entry.id   c264efb1a10151539f08be2a83791f90
#
_cell.length_a   1.000
_cell.length_b   1.000
_cell.length_c   1.000
_cell.angle_alpha   90.00
_cell.angle_beta   90.00
_cell.angle_gamma   90.00
#
_symmetry.space_group_name_H-M   'P 1'
#
loop_
_entity.id
_entity.type
_entity.pdbx_description
1 polymer ?
#
loop_
_entity_poly.entity_id
_entity_poly.type
_entity_poly.pdbx_seq_one_letter_code
_entity_poly.pdbx_strand_id
1 'polypeptide(L)'
;KNYIGNYYDSITTIYNGVDVAAFYQAKPLENVKPNKFIVVMVAAFRKQKDQKTLIDAMSLLPQDEYELWLVGQGDCFEEVRHYAQSKGMQQRVKFWGNRTDVANVLHTADVVCMSSHYEGLSLSNIEGMSSGRPFIASDVDGLREVTKGYGVLFPHEDAEALAAIIQKLHDDKAYYDKVAEKCHQRAMMFDIEKMVDGYEAVYQELMHSK
;
A
#
# COMPACT_ATOMS: atom_id res chain seq x y z
N LYS A 1 9.41 21.44 18.63
CA LYS A 1 9.05 22.86 18.82
C LYS A 1 8.15 23.27 17.67
N ASN A 2 6.89 23.64 18.00
CA ASN A 2 5.89 24.02 17.02
C ASN A 2 6.29 25.37 16.39
N TYR A 3 6.68 25.36 15.14
CA TYR A 3 7.00 26.57 14.37
C TYR A 3 5.78 27.45 14.07
N ILE A 4 4.57 26.94 14.33
CA ILE A 4 3.30 27.60 13.94
C ILE A 4 2.70 28.44 15.09
N GLY A 5 3.23 28.34 16.31
CA GLY A 5 2.89 29.22 17.43
C GLY A 5 1.38 29.38 17.67
N ASN A 6 0.92 30.64 17.76
CA ASN A 6 -0.47 30.98 18.08
C ASN A 6 -1.47 30.87 16.91
N TYR A 7 -1.09 30.27 15.77
CA TYR A 7 -1.97 30.15 14.60
C TYR A 7 -2.70 28.81 14.51
N TYR A 8 -2.69 27.99 15.57
CA TYR A 8 -3.36 26.68 15.56
C TYR A 8 -4.85 26.73 15.23
N ASP A 9 -5.55 27.77 15.69
CA ASP A 9 -7.00 27.93 15.48
C ASP A 9 -7.36 28.28 14.02
N SER A 10 -6.35 28.60 13.18
CA SER A 10 -6.52 28.93 11.76
C SER A 10 -6.02 27.83 10.81
N ILE A 11 -5.68 26.63 11.33
CA ILE A 11 -5.13 25.52 10.53
C ILE A 11 -6.22 24.46 10.33
N THR A 12 -6.52 24.20 9.07
CA THR A 12 -7.39 23.09 8.67
C THR A 12 -6.56 22.03 7.95
N THR A 13 -6.66 20.78 8.40
CA THR A 13 -6.01 19.66 7.72
C THR A 13 -6.96 19.04 6.72
N ILE A 14 -6.55 18.99 5.44
CA ILE A 14 -7.27 18.30 4.38
C ILE A 14 -6.36 17.17 3.89
N TYR A 15 -6.81 15.94 4.03
CA TYR A 15 -6.07 14.78 3.56
C TYR A 15 -6.13 14.68 2.04
N ASN A 16 -5.03 14.20 1.43
CA ASN A 16 -5.03 13.85 0.01
C ASN A 16 -6.05 12.74 -0.24
N GLY A 17 -6.77 12.84 -1.36
CA GLY A 17 -7.74 11.86 -1.82
C GLY A 17 -7.29 11.09 -3.04
N VAL A 18 -7.89 9.93 -3.25
CA VAL A 18 -7.78 9.11 -4.46
C VAL A 18 -9.17 8.79 -5.01
N ASP A 19 -9.28 8.51 -6.29
CA ASP A 19 -10.53 7.99 -6.88
C ASP A 19 -10.71 6.53 -6.44
N VAL A 20 -11.34 6.34 -5.27
CA VAL A 20 -11.54 5.02 -4.66
C VAL A 20 -12.36 4.11 -5.58
N ALA A 21 -13.35 4.66 -6.28
CA ALA A 21 -14.20 3.89 -7.18
C ALA A 21 -13.42 3.32 -8.37
N ALA A 22 -12.51 4.10 -8.96
CA ALA A 22 -11.65 3.66 -10.06
C ALA A 22 -10.75 2.48 -9.65
N PHE A 23 -10.21 2.48 -8.43
CA PHE A 23 -9.39 1.36 -7.93
C PHE A 23 -10.24 0.14 -7.58
N TYR A 24 -11.41 0.33 -6.97
CA TYR A 24 -12.28 -0.76 -6.53
C TYR A 24 -12.94 -1.51 -7.70
N GLN A 25 -13.32 -0.78 -8.75
CA GLN A 25 -14.01 -1.32 -9.93
C GLN A 25 -13.05 -1.73 -11.05
N ALA A 26 -11.74 -1.60 -10.82
CA ALA A 26 -10.74 -1.99 -11.81
C ALA A 26 -10.87 -3.47 -12.17
N LYS A 27 -10.57 -3.79 -13.42
CA LYS A 27 -10.58 -5.19 -13.88
C LYS A 27 -9.18 -5.79 -13.70
N PRO A 28 -9.08 -7.09 -13.42
CA PRO A 28 -7.79 -7.76 -13.43
C PRO A 28 -7.09 -7.62 -14.78
N LEU A 29 -5.77 -7.76 -14.80
CA LEU A 29 -4.95 -7.75 -16.01
C LEU A 29 -5.41 -8.88 -16.96
N GLU A 30 -5.75 -8.56 -18.21
CA GLU A 30 -6.40 -9.48 -19.16
C GLU A 30 -5.55 -10.71 -19.49
N ASN A 31 -4.24 -10.56 -19.62
CA ASN A 31 -3.32 -11.62 -20.07
C ASN A 31 -2.52 -12.25 -18.93
N VAL A 32 -2.90 -11.99 -17.69
CA VAL A 32 -2.24 -12.54 -16.50
C VAL A 32 -3.21 -13.45 -15.77
N LYS A 33 -2.88 -14.74 -15.71
CA LYS A 33 -3.63 -15.72 -14.94
C LYS A 33 -2.72 -16.25 -13.84
N PRO A 34 -2.70 -15.62 -12.66
CA PRO A 34 -1.90 -16.12 -11.56
C PRO A 34 -2.36 -17.53 -11.16
N ASN A 35 -1.38 -18.41 -10.97
CA ASN A 35 -1.61 -19.74 -10.38
C ASN A 35 -1.02 -19.81 -8.96
N LYS A 36 -0.60 -18.67 -8.42
CA LYS A 36 -0.01 -18.49 -7.10
C LYS A 36 -0.68 -17.34 -6.39
N PHE A 37 -0.55 -17.31 -5.08
CA PHE A 37 -0.97 -16.18 -4.25
C PHE A 37 -0.01 -15.00 -4.48
N ILE A 38 -0.52 -13.88 -4.96
CA ILE A 38 0.26 -12.71 -5.39
C ILE A 38 0.30 -11.67 -4.30
N VAL A 39 1.49 -11.37 -3.83
CA VAL A 39 1.76 -10.18 -3.01
C VAL A 39 2.32 -9.09 -3.90
N VAL A 40 1.75 -7.89 -3.87
CA VAL A 40 2.21 -6.76 -4.69
C VAL A 40 2.63 -5.58 -3.82
N MET A 41 3.73 -4.93 -4.23
CA MET A 41 4.14 -3.63 -3.71
C MET A 41 4.28 -2.64 -4.86
N VAL A 42 3.52 -1.54 -4.80
CA VAL A 42 3.61 -0.43 -5.73
C VAL A 42 4.33 0.72 -5.05
N ALA A 43 5.60 0.91 -5.39
CA ALA A 43 6.44 1.94 -4.77
C ALA A 43 7.65 2.27 -5.64
N ALA A 44 8.17 3.50 -5.53
CA ALA A 44 9.46 3.83 -6.09
C ALA A 44 10.58 2.98 -5.44
N PHE A 45 11.58 2.57 -6.22
CA PHE A 45 12.74 1.86 -5.68
C PHE A 45 13.70 2.86 -5.03
N ARG A 46 13.45 3.13 -3.76
CA ARG A 46 14.26 3.98 -2.87
C ARG A 46 14.52 3.25 -1.57
N LYS A 47 15.62 3.55 -0.89
CA LYS A 47 15.97 2.95 0.42
C LYS A 47 14.82 3.03 1.41
N GLN A 48 14.09 4.15 1.41
CA GLN A 48 12.92 4.39 2.25
C GLN A 48 11.84 3.29 2.12
N LYS A 49 11.68 2.70 0.92
CA LYS A 49 10.56 1.78 0.63
C LYS A 49 10.81 0.33 1.07
N ASP A 50 12.07 -0.01 1.36
CA ASP A 50 12.47 -1.29 1.95
C ASP A 50 11.85 -2.55 1.31
N GLN A 51 11.99 -2.66 0.00
CA GLN A 51 11.58 -3.88 -0.71
C GLN A 51 12.32 -5.13 -0.22
N LYS A 52 13.48 -4.97 0.45
CA LYS A 52 14.29 -6.08 0.95
C LYS A 52 13.59 -6.86 2.05
N THR A 53 12.98 -6.19 3.03
CA THR A 53 12.18 -6.86 4.07
C THR A 53 11.04 -7.69 3.47
N LEU A 54 10.37 -7.17 2.43
CA LEU A 54 9.33 -7.93 1.75
C LEU A 54 9.89 -9.15 0.98
N ILE A 55 11.05 -9.02 0.32
CA ILE A 55 11.73 -10.15 -0.34
C ILE A 55 12.12 -11.20 0.71
N ASP A 56 12.65 -10.80 1.85
CA ASP A 56 13.02 -11.71 2.94
C ASP A 56 11.78 -12.45 3.47
N ALA A 57 10.69 -11.76 3.73
CA ALA A 57 9.43 -12.39 4.14
C ALA A 57 8.94 -13.43 3.12
N MET A 58 8.95 -13.07 1.83
CA MET A 58 8.54 -13.98 0.76
C MET A 58 9.47 -15.17 0.61
N SER A 59 10.77 -15.06 1.00
CA SER A 59 11.71 -16.17 0.98
C SER A 59 11.42 -17.25 2.02
N LEU A 60 10.69 -16.89 3.10
CA LEU A 60 10.28 -17.81 4.15
C LEU A 60 9.02 -18.62 3.80
N LEU A 61 8.30 -18.24 2.74
CA LEU A 61 7.05 -18.87 2.32
C LEU A 61 7.28 -19.96 1.28
N PRO A 62 6.39 -20.98 1.16
CA PRO A 62 6.49 -22.05 0.16
C PRO A 62 6.68 -21.54 -1.26
N GLN A 63 7.68 -22.09 -1.97
CA GLN A 63 8.12 -21.56 -3.25
C GLN A 63 7.06 -21.65 -4.35
N ASP A 64 6.26 -22.70 -4.35
CA ASP A 64 5.31 -22.98 -5.42
C ASP A 64 3.95 -22.32 -5.24
N GLU A 65 3.70 -21.72 -4.05
CA GLU A 65 2.40 -21.14 -3.69
C GLU A 65 2.35 -19.64 -3.80
N TYR A 66 3.50 -18.94 -3.68
CA TYR A 66 3.54 -17.48 -3.58
C TYR A 66 4.42 -16.83 -4.65
N GLU A 67 4.03 -15.64 -5.10
CA GLU A 67 4.78 -14.80 -6.03
C GLU A 67 4.75 -13.34 -5.56
N LEU A 68 5.87 -12.63 -5.71
CA LEU A 68 6.01 -11.21 -5.38
C LEU A 68 6.04 -10.36 -6.66
N TRP A 69 5.21 -9.33 -6.70
CA TRP A 69 5.24 -8.31 -7.74
C TRP A 69 5.74 -6.99 -7.19
N LEU A 70 6.83 -6.48 -7.75
CA LEU A 70 7.39 -5.18 -7.43
C LEU A 70 7.17 -4.23 -8.62
N VAL A 71 6.37 -3.18 -8.38
CA VAL A 71 5.94 -2.22 -9.39
C VAL A 71 6.52 -0.85 -9.07
N GLY A 72 7.22 -0.26 -10.03
CA GLY A 72 7.86 1.04 -9.90
C GLY A 72 9.25 1.07 -10.51
N GLN A 73 9.91 2.20 -10.38
CA GLN A 73 11.29 2.47 -10.78
C GLN A 73 11.98 3.33 -9.71
N GLY A 74 13.30 3.44 -9.77
CA GLY A 74 14.07 4.29 -8.86
C GLY A 74 15.51 3.86 -8.73
N ASP A 75 16.27 4.64 -7.98
CA ASP A 75 17.74 4.51 -7.89
C ASP A 75 18.19 3.16 -7.28
N CYS A 76 17.35 2.53 -6.46
CA CYS A 76 17.64 1.24 -5.83
C CYS A 76 17.15 0.03 -6.65
N PHE A 77 16.61 0.22 -7.87
CA PHE A 77 16.02 -0.87 -8.66
C PHE A 77 16.99 -2.04 -8.87
N GLU A 78 18.18 -1.77 -9.39
CA GLU A 78 19.19 -2.80 -9.63
C GLU A 78 19.71 -3.43 -8.34
N GLU A 79 19.86 -2.64 -7.28
CA GLU A 79 20.26 -3.17 -5.97
C GLU A 79 19.24 -4.18 -5.43
N VAL A 80 17.95 -3.85 -5.50
CA VAL A 80 16.87 -4.75 -5.05
C VAL A 80 16.78 -5.98 -5.94
N ARG A 81 16.98 -5.83 -7.26
CA ARG A 81 17.01 -6.97 -8.20
C ARG A 81 18.14 -7.96 -7.88
N HIS A 82 19.35 -7.44 -7.65
CA HIS A 82 20.49 -8.28 -7.23
C HIS A 82 20.25 -8.92 -5.86
N TYR A 83 19.58 -8.18 -4.94
CA TYR A 83 19.22 -8.74 -3.64
C TYR A 83 18.27 -9.94 -3.77
N ALA A 84 17.22 -9.82 -4.57
CA ALA A 84 16.32 -10.93 -4.85
C ALA A 84 17.06 -12.15 -5.46
N GLN A 85 18.01 -11.92 -6.36
CA GLN A 85 18.85 -12.99 -6.92
C GLN A 85 19.71 -13.65 -5.84
N SER A 86 20.36 -12.88 -4.96
CA SER A 86 21.20 -13.41 -3.87
C SER A 86 20.42 -14.26 -2.87
N LYS A 87 19.11 -14.06 -2.76
CA LYS A 87 18.17 -14.85 -1.95
C LYS A 87 17.56 -16.04 -2.70
N GLY A 88 17.97 -16.28 -3.95
CA GLY A 88 17.39 -17.34 -4.78
C GLY A 88 15.95 -17.06 -5.25
N MET A 89 15.49 -15.79 -5.18
CA MET A 89 14.11 -15.39 -5.42
C MET A 89 13.82 -14.96 -6.87
N GLN A 90 14.79 -15.08 -7.79
CA GLN A 90 14.67 -14.56 -9.16
C GLN A 90 13.50 -15.14 -9.97
N GLN A 91 13.02 -16.34 -9.64
CA GLN A 91 11.88 -16.98 -10.29
C GLN A 91 10.52 -16.61 -9.64
N ARG A 92 10.57 -15.99 -8.45
CA ARG A 92 9.39 -15.69 -7.63
C ARG A 92 9.12 -14.20 -7.53
N VAL A 93 10.08 -13.34 -7.89
CA VAL A 93 9.92 -11.88 -7.87
C VAL A 93 9.82 -11.37 -9.30
N LYS A 94 8.68 -10.77 -9.63
CA LYS A 94 8.48 -10.08 -10.91
C LYS A 94 8.65 -8.59 -10.74
N PHE A 95 9.56 -8.01 -11.52
CA PHE A 95 9.83 -6.59 -11.60
C PHE A 95 9.06 -5.99 -12.78
N TRP A 96 7.98 -5.27 -12.52
CA TRP A 96 7.06 -4.77 -13.54
C TRP A 96 7.44 -3.38 -14.09
N GLY A 97 8.44 -2.71 -13.50
CA GLY A 97 8.78 -1.33 -13.87
C GLY A 97 7.64 -0.36 -13.57
N ASN A 98 7.69 0.82 -14.20
CA ASN A 98 6.59 1.79 -14.09
C ASN A 98 5.36 1.30 -14.87
N ARG A 99 4.19 1.44 -14.23
CA ARG A 99 2.89 1.07 -14.80
C ARG A 99 1.93 2.26 -14.72
N THR A 100 1.09 2.40 -15.75
CA THR A 100 -0.02 3.38 -15.78
C THR A 100 -1.36 2.76 -15.40
N ASP A 101 -1.45 1.43 -15.42
CA ASP A 101 -2.61 0.63 -15.08
C ASP A 101 -2.51 0.01 -13.67
N VAL A 102 -2.04 0.82 -12.70
CA VAL A 102 -1.80 0.38 -11.31
C VAL A 102 -3.05 -0.22 -10.69
N ALA A 103 -4.22 0.35 -10.92
CA ALA A 103 -5.49 -0.17 -10.42
C ALA A 103 -5.75 -1.63 -10.86
N ASN A 104 -5.46 -1.95 -12.14
CA ASN A 104 -5.60 -3.31 -12.69
C ASN A 104 -4.58 -4.28 -12.05
N VAL A 105 -3.34 -3.82 -11.84
CA VAL A 105 -2.29 -4.60 -11.16
C VAL A 105 -2.71 -4.94 -9.74
N LEU A 106 -3.13 -3.93 -8.95
CA LEU A 106 -3.59 -4.10 -7.58
C LEU A 106 -4.80 -5.05 -7.51
N HIS A 107 -5.74 -4.92 -8.45
CA HIS A 107 -6.93 -5.77 -8.50
C HIS A 107 -6.63 -7.22 -8.95
N THR A 108 -5.51 -7.45 -9.63
CA THR A 108 -5.04 -8.80 -10.02
C THR A 108 -4.33 -9.51 -8.86
N ALA A 109 -3.67 -8.77 -7.98
CA ALA A 109 -2.97 -9.31 -6.83
C ALA A 109 -3.96 -9.77 -5.74
N ASP A 110 -3.48 -10.62 -4.82
CA ASP A 110 -4.25 -11.09 -3.68
C ASP A 110 -4.04 -10.20 -2.45
N VAL A 111 -2.83 -9.66 -2.25
CA VAL A 111 -2.48 -8.82 -1.10
C VAL A 111 -1.61 -7.66 -1.56
N VAL A 112 -1.88 -6.47 -1.03
CA VAL A 112 -1.03 -5.30 -1.22
C VAL A 112 -0.19 -5.07 0.04
N CYS A 113 1.12 -4.84 -0.14
CA CYS A 113 2.05 -4.63 0.96
C CYS A 113 2.88 -3.37 0.80
N MET A 114 3.14 -2.67 1.90
CA MET A 114 4.14 -1.60 2.00
C MET A 114 5.06 -1.83 3.19
N SER A 115 6.34 -2.03 2.93
CA SER A 115 7.38 -2.32 3.94
C SER A 115 8.24 -1.09 4.30
N SER A 116 7.80 0.12 4.00
CA SER A 116 8.59 1.35 4.11
C SER A 116 9.14 1.59 5.52
N HIS A 117 10.33 2.19 5.61
CA HIS A 117 10.93 2.64 6.86
C HIS A 117 10.22 3.85 7.45
N TYR A 118 9.67 4.72 6.63
CA TYR A 118 8.88 5.89 7.01
C TYR A 118 8.05 6.40 5.84
N GLU A 119 6.91 6.99 6.13
CA GLU A 119 6.02 7.65 5.16
C GLU A 119 5.41 8.92 5.77
N GLY A 120 5.00 9.85 4.88
CA GLY A 120 3.94 10.80 5.21
C GLY A 120 2.57 10.17 4.96
N LEU A 121 1.60 10.92 4.49
CA LEU A 121 0.36 10.35 3.95
C LEU A 121 0.67 9.73 2.57
N SER A 122 0.81 8.42 2.52
CA SER A 122 1.16 7.69 1.30
C SER A 122 -0.08 7.46 0.43
N LEU A 123 -0.11 8.04 -0.78
CA LEU A 123 -1.17 7.76 -1.76
C LEU A 123 -1.20 6.27 -2.13
N SER A 124 -0.05 5.63 -2.30
CA SER A 124 0.01 4.19 -2.60
C SER A 124 -0.60 3.31 -1.50
N ASN A 125 -0.58 3.76 -0.22
CA ASN A 125 -1.31 3.10 0.85
C ASN A 125 -2.83 3.18 0.60
N ILE A 126 -3.34 4.39 0.32
CA ILE A 126 -4.78 4.60 0.07
C ILE A 126 -5.22 3.86 -1.19
N GLU A 127 -4.45 3.92 -2.28
CA GLU A 127 -4.69 3.20 -3.53
C GLU A 127 -4.75 1.68 -3.29
N GLY A 128 -3.79 1.15 -2.52
CA GLY A 128 -3.75 -0.26 -2.14
C GLY A 128 -5.00 -0.69 -1.36
N MET A 129 -5.42 0.09 -0.37
CA MET A 129 -6.64 -0.17 0.40
C MET A 129 -7.91 -0.02 -0.45
N SER A 130 -7.89 0.87 -1.46
CA SER A 130 -9.01 1.09 -2.38
C SER A 130 -9.26 -0.09 -3.31
N SER A 131 -8.26 -0.90 -3.57
CA SER A 131 -8.36 -2.04 -4.50
C SER A 131 -9.31 -3.16 -4.04
N GLY A 132 -9.83 -3.10 -2.80
CA GLY A 132 -10.63 -4.16 -2.20
C GLY A 132 -9.81 -5.40 -1.83
N ARG A 133 -8.50 -5.30 -1.74
CA ARG A 133 -7.58 -6.34 -1.29
C ARG A 133 -7.12 -6.07 0.14
N PRO A 134 -6.75 -7.10 0.92
CA PRO A 134 -6.06 -6.89 2.18
C PRO A 134 -4.80 -6.05 1.97
N PHE A 135 -4.59 -5.10 2.87
CA PHE A 135 -3.41 -4.23 2.88
C PHE A 135 -2.57 -4.50 4.11
N ILE A 136 -1.28 -4.76 3.91
CA ILE A 136 -0.29 -4.96 4.96
C ILE A 136 0.70 -3.79 4.93
N ALA A 137 1.03 -3.22 6.08
CA ALA A 137 2.02 -2.16 6.18
C ALA A 137 2.96 -2.35 7.35
N SER A 138 4.21 -1.87 7.21
CA SER A 138 5.11 -1.71 8.35
C SER A 138 4.52 -0.72 9.37
N ASP A 139 4.71 -0.99 10.67
CA ASP A 139 4.16 -0.19 11.76
C ASP A 139 5.01 1.07 12.00
N VAL A 140 4.98 1.99 11.01
CA VAL A 140 5.64 3.30 11.02
C VAL A 140 4.60 4.42 10.89
N ASP A 141 4.94 5.64 11.31
CA ASP A 141 3.96 6.70 11.56
C ASP A 141 2.95 6.94 10.41
N GLY A 142 3.35 7.37 9.25
CA GLY A 142 2.41 7.68 8.16
C GLY A 142 1.60 6.46 7.66
N LEU A 143 2.18 5.25 7.69
CA LEU A 143 1.45 4.03 7.33
C LEU A 143 0.49 3.60 8.43
N ARG A 144 0.91 3.72 9.70
CA ARG A 144 0.08 3.40 10.87
C ARG A 144 -1.19 4.25 10.90
N GLU A 145 -1.09 5.54 10.61
CA GLU A 145 -2.23 6.48 10.64
C GLU A 145 -3.37 6.01 9.73
N VAL A 146 -3.05 5.54 8.54
CA VAL A 146 -4.05 5.08 7.57
C VAL A 146 -4.48 3.64 7.86
N THR A 147 -3.55 2.76 8.24
CA THR A 147 -3.76 1.30 8.23
C THR A 147 -4.33 0.76 9.54
N LYS A 148 -4.00 1.37 10.71
CA LYS A 148 -4.36 0.85 12.04
C LYS A 148 -5.86 0.64 12.21
N GLY A 149 -6.25 -0.59 12.57
CA GLY A 149 -7.65 -0.98 12.82
C GLY A 149 -8.43 -1.39 11.58
N TYR A 150 -7.85 -1.20 10.39
CA TYR A 150 -8.47 -1.52 9.10
C TYR A 150 -7.67 -2.54 8.30
N GLY A 151 -6.41 -2.26 7.95
CA GLY A 151 -5.47 -3.22 7.40
C GLY A 151 -4.67 -3.92 8.50
N VAL A 152 -3.58 -4.59 8.12
CA VAL A 152 -2.72 -5.33 9.05
C VAL A 152 -1.37 -4.62 9.15
N LEU A 153 -0.93 -4.38 10.38
CA LEU A 153 0.40 -3.83 10.65
C LEU A 153 1.36 -4.94 11.08
N PHE A 154 2.59 -4.88 10.61
CA PHE A 154 3.69 -5.74 11.08
C PHE A 154 4.81 -4.90 11.68
N PRO A 155 5.59 -5.42 12.67
CA PRO A 155 6.71 -4.71 13.23
C PRO A 155 7.72 -4.33 12.13
N HIS A 156 8.20 -3.09 12.16
CA HIS A 156 9.14 -2.57 11.17
C HIS A 156 10.37 -3.49 11.02
N GLU A 157 10.74 -3.81 9.77
CA GLU A 157 11.85 -4.70 9.40
C GLU A 157 11.70 -6.17 9.85
N ASP A 158 10.53 -6.57 10.36
CA ASP A 158 10.27 -7.95 10.79
C ASP A 158 9.72 -8.81 9.66
N ALA A 159 10.62 -9.45 8.92
CA ALA A 159 10.28 -10.32 7.79
C ALA A 159 9.51 -11.58 8.23
N GLU A 160 9.76 -12.10 9.43
CA GLU A 160 9.08 -13.29 9.96
C GLU A 160 7.63 -12.98 10.29
N ALA A 161 7.37 -11.86 10.98
CA ALA A 161 6.02 -11.40 11.25
C ALA A 161 5.24 -11.10 9.96
N LEU A 162 5.90 -10.48 8.98
CA LEU A 162 5.29 -10.21 7.67
C LEU A 162 4.92 -11.51 6.94
N ALA A 163 5.82 -12.50 6.91
CA ALA A 163 5.56 -13.80 6.30
C ALA A 163 4.36 -14.52 6.98
N ALA A 164 4.31 -14.52 8.31
CA ALA A 164 3.19 -15.11 9.05
C ALA A 164 1.84 -14.45 8.75
N ILE A 165 1.81 -13.11 8.56
CA ILE A 165 0.60 -12.38 8.17
C ILE A 165 0.18 -12.76 6.74
N ILE A 166 1.12 -12.81 5.79
CA ILE A 166 0.83 -13.20 4.39
C ILE A 166 0.26 -14.62 4.36
N GLN A 167 0.89 -15.56 5.07
CA GLN A 167 0.41 -16.94 5.16
C GLN A 167 -0.99 -17.02 5.77
N LYS A 168 -1.25 -16.29 6.85
CA LYS A 168 -2.58 -16.26 7.45
C LYS A 168 -3.66 -15.74 6.51
N LEU A 169 -3.36 -14.73 5.70
CA LEU A 169 -4.29 -14.20 4.69
C LEU A 169 -4.54 -15.22 3.57
N HIS A 170 -3.54 -16.03 3.22
CA HIS A 170 -3.71 -17.12 2.27
C HIS A 170 -4.56 -18.25 2.82
N ASP A 171 -4.32 -18.69 4.05
CA ASP A 171 -4.89 -19.90 4.62
C ASP A 171 -6.29 -19.68 5.23
N ASP A 172 -6.63 -18.46 5.66
CA ASP A 172 -7.88 -18.09 6.31
C ASP A 172 -8.70 -17.13 5.45
N LYS A 173 -9.57 -17.69 4.62
CA LYS A 173 -10.45 -16.91 3.73
C LYS A 173 -11.38 -15.95 4.49
N ALA A 174 -11.89 -16.34 5.65
CA ALA A 174 -12.76 -15.48 6.44
C ALA A 174 -12.00 -14.27 7.00
N TYR A 175 -10.76 -14.49 7.43
CA TYR A 175 -9.86 -13.41 7.86
C TYR A 175 -9.50 -12.50 6.68
N TYR A 176 -9.17 -13.06 5.52
CA TYR A 176 -8.91 -12.34 4.29
C TYR A 176 -10.05 -11.37 3.95
N ASP A 177 -11.27 -11.90 3.84
CA ASP A 177 -12.45 -11.11 3.45
C ASP A 177 -12.74 -9.99 4.45
N LYS A 178 -12.61 -10.28 5.74
CA LYS A 178 -12.78 -9.29 6.80
C LYS A 178 -11.76 -8.15 6.71
N VAL A 179 -10.49 -8.47 6.41
CA VAL A 179 -9.44 -7.43 6.26
C VAL A 179 -9.67 -6.63 5.00
N ALA A 180 -9.98 -7.28 3.87
CA ALA A 180 -10.26 -6.61 2.60
C ALA A 180 -11.42 -5.61 2.72
N GLU A 181 -12.54 -6.02 3.33
CA GLU A 181 -13.68 -5.15 3.57
C GLU A 181 -13.31 -3.93 4.42
N LYS A 182 -12.60 -4.13 5.51
CA LYS A 182 -12.15 -3.03 6.38
C LYS A 182 -11.21 -2.07 5.65
N CYS A 183 -10.27 -2.60 4.83
CA CYS A 183 -9.40 -1.77 4.02
C CYS A 183 -10.21 -0.87 3.08
N HIS A 184 -11.18 -1.42 2.38
CA HIS A 184 -12.04 -0.64 1.49
C HIS A 184 -12.85 0.41 2.26
N GLN A 185 -13.46 0.05 3.40
CA GLN A 185 -14.16 1.00 4.26
C GLN A 185 -13.26 2.17 4.71
N ARG A 186 -11.99 1.89 5.02
CA ARG A 186 -11.03 2.94 5.36
C ARG A 186 -10.70 3.83 4.17
N ALA A 187 -10.47 3.24 2.99
CA ALA A 187 -10.18 3.98 1.76
C ALA A 187 -11.27 5.00 1.43
N MET A 188 -12.54 4.65 1.63
CA MET A 188 -13.67 5.57 1.44
C MET A 188 -13.61 6.85 2.28
N MET A 189 -12.80 6.87 3.34
CA MET A 189 -12.56 8.10 4.13
C MET A 189 -11.59 9.07 3.43
N PHE A 190 -10.84 8.58 2.45
CA PHE A 190 -9.86 9.32 1.64
C PHE A 190 -10.29 9.40 0.17
N ASP A 191 -11.59 9.35 -0.09
CA ASP A 191 -12.11 9.58 -1.44
C ASP A 191 -11.80 10.99 -1.91
N ILE A 192 -11.51 11.15 -3.21
CA ILE A 192 -11.13 12.43 -3.80
C ILE A 192 -12.21 13.50 -3.64
N GLU A 193 -13.49 13.11 -3.67
CA GLU A 193 -14.61 14.03 -3.46
C GLU A 193 -14.53 14.68 -2.07
N LYS A 194 -14.19 13.92 -1.03
CA LYS A 194 -14.01 14.48 0.33
C LYS A 194 -12.86 15.47 0.43
N MET A 195 -11.79 15.25 -0.33
CA MET A 195 -10.70 16.21 -0.42
C MET A 195 -11.19 17.50 -1.09
N VAL A 196 -11.93 17.41 -2.18
CA VAL A 196 -12.50 18.56 -2.91
C VAL A 196 -13.45 19.33 -2.01
N ASP A 197 -14.41 18.65 -1.36
CA ASP A 197 -15.35 19.25 -0.40
C ASP A 197 -14.63 20.02 0.72
N GLY A 198 -13.53 19.43 1.23
CA GLY A 198 -12.70 20.08 2.24
C GLY A 198 -12.07 21.38 1.77
N TYR A 199 -11.55 21.42 0.54
CA TYR A 199 -11.01 22.67 -0.03
C TYR A 199 -12.11 23.70 -0.30
N GLU A 200 -13.26 23.28 -0.84
CA GLU A 200 -14.39 24.16 -1.08
C GLU A 200 -14.91 24.81 0.21
N ALA A 201 -15.01 24.03 1.30
CA ALA A 201 -15.42 24.54 2.59
C ALA A 201 -14.49 25.65 3.10
N VAL A 202 -13.17 25.45 2.99
CA VAL A 202 -12.18 26.48 3.38
C VAL A 202 -12.30 27.73 2.52
N TYR A 203 -12.48 27.59 1.21
CA TYR A 203 -12.65 28.74 0.33
C TYR A 203 -13.93 29.53 0.66
N GLN A 204 -15.04 28.84 0.93
CA GLN A 204 -16.31 29.49 1.32
C GLN A 204 -16.16 30.24 2.64
N GLU A 205 -15.51 29.66 3.65
CA GLU A 205 -15.24 30.32 4.94
C GLU A 205 -14.44 31.61 4.74
N LEU A 206 -13.36 31.56 3.95
CA LEU A 206 -12.53 32.73 3.67
C LEU A 206 -13.28 33.86 2.90
N MET A 207 -14.22 33.47 2.03
CA MET A 207 -15.04 34.45 1.29
C MET A 207 -16.09 35.16 2.18
N HIS A 208 -16.59 34.48 3.21
CA HIS A 208 -17.58 35.02 4.13
C HIS A 208 -16.96 35.73 5.34
N SER A 209 -15.67 35.60 5.56
CA SER A 209 -14.93 36.22 6.67
C SER A 209 -14.50 37.68 6.37
N LYS A 210 -14.89 38.23 5.22
CA LYS A 210 -14.73 39.66 4.84
C LYS A 210 -16.04 40.41 5.08
#